data_3b6f72c5eee740363c9efb0a1ebcc8d4
#
_entry.id   3b6f72c5eee740363c9efb0a1ebcc8d4
#
_cell.length_a   1.000
_cell.length_b   1.000
_cell.length_c   1.000
_cell.angle_alpha   90.00
_cell.angle_beta   90.00
_cell.angle_gamma   90.00
#
_symmetry.space_group_name_H-M   'P 1'
#
loop_
_entity.id
_entity.type
_entity.pdbx_description
1 polymer ?
#
loop_
_entity_poly.entity_id
_entity_poly.type
_entity_poly.pdbx_seq_one_letter_code
_entity_poly.pdbx_strand_id
1 'polypeptide(L)'
;GFIFKITANIDPNHRSCIAFCKVCSGKFERNKPYLHVRQGKTLRFSSPTQFMAQRKNTVDEAYPGDIVGLPDNGIFKIGDTLTEGEILHFRGLPSFSPLLFKYIENDDPMKSKQFQKGIEQLMDEGVAQLFVNQFNGRRVVGTVGQLQFEVIQYRLEHEYNAKCRWEPVHLHKACWVESDDAEELDSFKKRKYQYMAKDTEGRDVFLADSGYVLSMAQQDFKNIKFHFTSEF
;
A
#
# COMPACT_ATOMS: atom_id res chain seq x y z
N GLY A 1 -11.89 0.08 15.60
CA GLY A 1 -11.92 -0.65 14.31
C GLY A 1 -10.70 -0.34 13.45
N PHE A 2 -10.51 -1.07 12.38
CA PHE A 2 -9.40 -0.83 11.45
C PHE A 2 -9.82 -0.93 9.98
N ILE A 3 -9.10 -0.20 9.13
CA ILE A 3 -9.33 -0.18 7.68
C ILE A 3 -8.57 -1.37 7.06
N PHE A 4 -9.30 -2.31 6.48
CA PHE A 4 -8.69 -3.50 5.87
C PHE A 4 -8.75 -3.50 4.34
N LYS A 5 -9.57 -2.63 3.75
CA LYS A 5 -9.72 -2.51 2.30
C LYS A 5 -10.11 -1.09 1.92
N ILE A 6 -9.59 -0.61 0.81
CA ILE A 6 -10.01 0.64 0.18
C ILE A 6 -10.42 0.30 -1.26
N THR A 7 -11.50 0.90 -1.75
CA THR A 7 -11.94 0.77 -3.14
C THR A 7 -12.20 2.15 -3.71
N ALA A 8 -11.46 2.52 -4.74
CA ALA A 8 -11.67 3.76 -5.47
C ALA A 8 -12.75 3.61 -6.54
N ASN A 9 -13.28 4.76 -6.99
CA ASN A 9 -14.08 4.89 -8.21
C ASN A 9 -15.32 3.97 -8.29
N ILE A 10 -16.04 3.79 -7.18
CA ILE A 10 -17.32 3.04 -7.17
C ILE A 10 -18.36 3.73 -8.04
N ASP A 11 -18.28 5.06 -8.20
CA ASP A 11 -19.07 5.84 -9.14
C ASP A 11 -18.12 6.55 -10.13
N PRO A 12 -18.21 6.28 -11.43
CA PRO A 12 -17.38 6.93 -12.45
C PRO A 12 -17.49 8.46 -12.47
N ASN A 13 -18.60 9.00 -11.98
CA ASN A 13 -18.86 10.45 -11.91
C ASN A 13 -18.35 11.11 -10.64
N HIS A 14 -18.04 10.34 -9.62
CA HIS A 14 -17.55 10.83 -8.34
C HIS A 14 -16.24 10.14 -7.95
N ARG A 15 -15.19 10.93 -7.79
CA ARG A 15 -13.86 10.47 -7.35
C ARG A 15 -13.82 10.16 -5.85
N SER A 16 -14.80 9.42 -5.34
CA SER A 16 -14.87 9.05 -3.94
C SER A 16 -14.41 7.60 -3.75
N CYS A 17 -13.50 7.41 -2.83
CA CYS A 17 -13.12 6.08 -2.35
C CYS A 17 -14.06 5.67 -1.21
N ILE A 18 -14.17 4.37 -0.98
CA ILE A 18 -14.77 3.83 0.23
C ILE A 18 -13.70 3.03 0.96
N ALA A 19 -13.44 3.42 2.20
CA ALA A 19 -12.61 2.67 3.12
C ALA A 19 -13.49 1.72 3.93
N PHE A 20 -13.18 0.43 3.89
CA PHE A 20 -13.90 -0.59 4.64
C PHE A 20 -13.26 -0.78 6.00
N CYS A 21 -14.02 -0.38 7.03
CA CYS A 21 -13.64 -0.51 8.41
C CYS A 21 -14.30 -1.73 9.04
N LYS A 22 -13.50 -2.62 9.63
CA LYS A 22 -14.00 -3.69 10.50
C LYS A 22 -14.09 -3.19 11.94
N VAL A 23 -15.27 -3.26 12.52
CA VAL A 23 -15.47 -2.95 13.93
C VAL A 23 -14.95 -4.14 14.76
N CYS A 24 -13.97 -3.90 15.62
CA CYS A 24 -13.34 -4.95 16.43
C CYS A 24 -13.85 -4.98 17.88
N SER A 25 -14.15 -3.80 18.44
CA SER A 25 -14.68 -3.64 19.79
C SER A 25 -15.51 -2.37 19.89
N GLY A 26 -16.29 -2.24 20.95
CA GLY A 26 -17.16 -1.10 21.17
C GLY A 26 -18.33 -1.05 20.19
N LYS A 27 -18.79 0.15 19.88
CA LYS A 27 -19.92 0.40 18.99
C LYS A 27 -19.59 1.55 18.06
N PHE A 28 -19.72 1.34 16.77
CA PHE A 28 -19.65 2.42 15.79
C PHE A 28 -21.01 3.14 15.75
N GLU A 29 -21.00 4.46 15.78
CA GLU A 29 -22.19 5.31 15.70
C GLU A 29 -21.96 6.42 14.65
N ARG A 30 -22.95 6.64 13.82
CA ARG A 30 -22.95 7.70 12.82
C ARG A 30 -22.77 9.08 13.47
N ASN A 31 -21.96 9.94 12.85
CA ASN A 31 -21.64 11.29 13.33
C ASN A 31 -20.90 11.37 14.68
N LYS A 32 -20.57 10.26 15.31
CA LYS A 32 -19.72 10.23 16.49
C LYS A 32 -18.26 10.57 16.08
N PRO A 33 -17.51 11.28 16.95
CA PRO A 33 -16.10 11.57 16.67
C PRO A 33 -15.25 10.31 16.91
N TYR A 34 -14.36 9.99 15.96
CA TYR A 34 -13.37 8.92 16.06
C TYR A 34 -11.98 9.45 15.80
N LEU A 35 -11.02 9.06 16.60
CA LEU A 35 -9.61 9.38 16.40
C LEU A 35 -9.05 8.51 15.27
N HIS A 36 -8.56 9.13 14.21
CA HIS A 36 -7.71 8.50 13.21
C HIS A 36 -6.28 8.48 13.75
N VAL A 37 -5.83 7.33 14.24
CA VAL A 37 -4.62 7.24 15.06
C VAL A 37 -3.38 7.67 14.29
N ARG A 38 -3.16 7.20 13.06
CA ARG A 38 -1.99 7.57 12.25
C ARG A 38 -1.87 9.08 12.01
N GLN A 39 -2.99 9.77 11.80
CA GLN A 39 -2.96 11.22 11.54
C GLN A 39 -3.14 12.08 12.81
N GLY A 40 -3.51 11.49 13.94
CA GLY A 40 -3.82 12.23 15.16
C GLY A 40 -5.03 13.15 15.02
N LYS A 41 -5.93 12.91 14.07
CA LYS A 41 -7.09 13.76 13.76
C LYS A 41 -8.39 13.07 14.13
N THR A 42 -9.36 13.86 14.56
CA THR A 42 -10.72 13.38 14.82
C THR A 42 -11.57 13.51 13.56
N LEU A 43 -12.19 12.41 13.16
CA LEU A 43 -13.08 12.32 12.00
C LEU A 43 -14.51 12.02 12.43
N ARG A 44 -15.48 12.46 11.62
CA ARG A 44 -16.91 12.15 11.78
C ARG A 44 -17.45 11.68 10.45
N PHE A 45 -18.30 10.66 10.49
CA PHE A 45 -18.85 10.04 9.27
C PHE A 45 -20.36 10.28 9.23
N SER A 46 -20.80 11.12 8.30
CA SER A 46 -22.21 11.47 8.11
C SER A 46 -22.99 10.44 7.30
N SER A 47 -22.31 9.69 6.45
CA SER A 47 -22.91 8.74 5.51
C SER A 47 -22.16 7.41 5.47
N PRO A 48 -21.96 6.75 6.65
CA PRO A 48 -21.38 5.42 6.65
C PRO A 48 -22.33 4.43 5.99
N THR A 49 -21.79 3.47 5.26
CA THR A 49 -22.59 2.54 4.47
C THR A 49 -22.31 1.09 4.87
N GLN A 50 -23.36 0.26 4.83
CA GLN A 50 -23.24 -1.18 4.90
C GLN A 50 -23.68 -1.79 3.57
N PHE A 51 -22.96 -2.79 3.12
CA PHE A 51 -23.27 -3.48 1.89
C PHE A 51 -23.98 -4.79 2.21
N MET A 52 -25.29 -4.86 1.90
CA MET A 52 -26.03 -6.11 1.91
C MET A 52 -26.29 -6.50 0.43
N ALA A 53 -25.51 -7.44 -0.06
CA ALA A 53 -25.50 -7.82 -1.47
C ALA A 53 -25.22 -6.61 -2.40
N GLN A 54 -26.15 -6.26 -3.28
CA GLN A 54 -26.00 -5.12 -4.19
C GLN A 54 -26.56 -3.80 -3.66
N ARG A 55 -27.14 -3.79 -2.45
CA ARG A 55 -27.76 -2.59 -1.89
C ARG A 55 -26.83 -1.89 -0.91
N LYS A 56 -26.74 -0.58 -1.09
CA LYS A 56 -25.97 0.34 -0.25
C LYS A 56 -26.94 0.99 0.72
N ASN A 57 -26.87 0.68 2.01
CA ASN A 57 -27.70 1.28 3.03
C ASN A 57 -26.86 2.14 3.96
N THR A 58 -27.36 3.28 4.38
CA THR A 58 -26.71 4.07 5.45
C THR A 58 -26.87 3.35 6.77
N VAL A 59 -25.82 3.34 7.58
CA VAL A 59 -25.78 2.66 8.88
C VAL A 59 -25.71 3.69 9.96
N ASP A 60 -26.61 3.63 10.92
CA ASP A 60 -26.57 4.48 12.11
C ASP A 60 -25.68 3.88 13.21
N GLU A 61 -25.64 2.58 13.32
CA GLU A 61 -24.88 1.83 14.33
C GLU A 61 -24.28 0.55 13.74
N ALA A 62 -23.08 0.18 14.20
CA ALA A 62 -22.47 -1.11 13.90
C ALA A 62 -21.72 -1.67 15.10
N TYR A 63 -21.63 -2.99 15.17
CA TYR A 63 -21.15 -3.76 16.33
C TYR A 63 -19.91 -4.58 15.98
N PRO A 64 -19.18 -5.11 16.98
CA PRO A 64 -18.00 -5.93 16.73
C PRO A 64 -18.28 -7.10 15.78
N GLY A 65 -17.47 -7.19 14.73
CA GLY A 65 -17.64 -8.14 13.62
C GLY A 65 -18.23 -7.52 12.36
N ASP A 66 -18.97 -6.42 12.49
CA ASP A 66 -19.53 -5.71 11.33
C ASP A 66 -18.48 -4.99 10.51
N ILE A 67 -18.82 -4.80 9.24
CA ILE A 67 -18.03 -4.03 8.27
C ILE A 67 -18.81 -2.79 7.86
N VAL A 68 -18.18 -1.63 8.02
CA VAL A 68 -18.74 -0.33 7.67
C VAL A 68 -17.91 0.31 6.56
N GLY A 69 -18.57 0.72 5.48
CA GLY A 69 -17.95 1.51 4.42
C GLY A 69 -17.95 3.00 4.80
N LEU A 70 -16.78 3.57 4.91
CA LEU A 70 -16.58 4.98 5.24
C LEU A 70 -16.23 5.76 3.98
N PRO A 71 -16.96 6.85 3.65
CA PRO A 71 -16.57 7.73 2.54
C PRO A 71 -15.16 8.28 2.79
N ASP A 72 -14.29 8.15 1.79
CA ASP A 72 -12.90 8.55 1.87
C ASP A 72 -12.49 9.43 0.69
N ASN A 73 -11.76 10.49 0.97
CA ASN A 73 -11.17 11.41 -0.01
C ASN A 73 -9.65 11.17 -0.17
N GLY A 74 -9.18 9.95 0.08
CA GLY A 74 -7.76 9.60 0.03
C GLY A 74 -7.02 9.87 1.34
N ILE A 75 -7.74 9.86 2.47
CA ILE A 75 -7.15 10.09 3.81
C ILE A 75 -6.66 8.76 4.39
N PHE A 76 -7.40 7.68 4.14
CA PHE A 76 -7.13 6.38 4.72
C PHE A 76 -6.08 5.59 3.96
N LYS A 77 -5.34 4.76 4.72
CA LYS A 77 -4.52 3.66 4.23
C LYS A 77 -4.99 2.34 4.83
N ILE A 78 -4.70 1.25 4.16
CA ILE A 78 -4.93 -0.09 4.71
C ILE A 78 -4.11 -0.23 5.99
N GLY A 79 -4.73 -0.75 7.06
CA GLY A 79 -4.14 -0.83 8.40
C GLY A 79 -4.44 0.35 9.32
N ASP A 80 -4.99 1.46 8.80
CA ASP A 80 -5.36 2.60 9.64
C ASP A 80 -6.37 2.22 10.72
N THR A 81 -6.17 2.78 11.90
CA THR A 81 -6.99 2.52 13.08
C THR A 81 -7.90 3.71 13.39
N LEU A 82 -9.15 3.42 13.70
CA LEU A 82 -10.14 4.35 14.24
C LEU A 82 -10.51 3.94 15.66
N THR A 83 -10.40 4.89 16.61
CA THR A 83 -10.70 4.65 18.03
C THR A 83 -11.56 5.76 18.62
N GLU A 84 -12.02 5.59 19.84
CA GLU A 84 -12.72 6.63 20.61
C GLU A 84 -11.76 7.56 21.38
N GLY A 85 -10.47 7.49 21.14
CA GLY A 85 -9.42 8.33 21.74
C GLY A 85 -8.16 7.59 22.16
N GLU A 86 -8.19 6.26 22.18
CA GLU A 86 -7.02 5.44 22.47
C GLU A 86 -6.03 5.42 21.31
N ILE A 87 -4.74 5.45 21.63
CA ILE A 87 -3.67 5.25 20.64
C ILE A 87 -3.43 3.74 20.54
N LEU A 88 -4.13 3.11 19.62
CA LEU A 88 -4.09 1.69 19.36
C LEU A 88 -3.71 1.43 17.91
N HIS A 89 -2.74 0.56 17.68
CA HIS A 89 -2.38 0.07 16.36
C HIS A 89 -2.73 -1.42 16.25
N PHE A 90 -3.52 -1.78 15.26
CA PHE A 90 -3.72 -3.19 14.94
C PHE A 90 -2.46 -3.70 14.23
N ARG A 91 -1.91 -4.80 14.73
CA ARG A 91 -0.91 -5.55 13.96
C ARG A 91 -1.66 -6.31 12.87
N GLY A 92 -1.23 -6.08 11.65
CA GLY A 92 -1.52 -6.95 10.86
C GLY A 92 -2.25 -7.21 9.64
N LEU A 93 -2.08 -6.45 8.62
CA LEU A 93 -2.23 -6.94 7.26
C LEU A 93 -0.83 -7.02 6.66
N PRO A 94 -0.15 -8.18 6.76
CA PRO A 94 1.22 -8.28 6.27
C PRO A 94 1.25 -8.04 4.76
N SER A 95 2.10 -7.12 4.35
CA SER A 95 2.45 -6.98 2.96
C SER A 95 3.65 -7.88 2.68
N PHE A 96 3.38 -9.06 2.14
CA PHE A 96 4.43 -10.03 1.80
C PHE A 96 5.29 -9.55 0.64
N SER A 97 6.56 -9.98 0.62
CA SER A 97 7.41 -9.78 -0.53
C SER A 97 6.75 -10.34 -1.80
N PRO A 98 6.66 -9.55 -2.86
CA PRO A 98 6.09 -10.00 -4.12
C PRO A 98 6.85 -11.19 -4.72
N LEU A 99 6.18 -11.92 -5.61
CA LEU A 99 6.73 -13.06 -6.33
C LEU A 99 7.12 -12.70 -7.77
N LEU A 100 6.46 -11.70 -8.34
CA LEU A 100 6.66 -11.26 -9.73
C LEU A 100 6.93 -9.77 -9.76
N PHE A 101 7.86 -9.36 -10.62
CA PHE A 101 8.28 -7.97 -10.72
C PHE A 101 8.32 -7.53 -12.18
N LYS A 102 7.88 -6.30 -12.43
CA LYS A 102 8.06 -5.62 -13.72
C LYS A 102 8.33 -4.13 -13.49
N TYR A 103 9.11 -3.54 -14.37
CA TYR A 103 9.13 -2.09 -14.47
C TYR A 103 7.82 -1.59 -15.05
N ILE A 104 7.35 -0.44 -14.54
CA ILE A 104 6.22 0.28 -15.10
C ILE A 104 6.68 1.65 -15.60
N GLU A 105 6.34 1.95 -16.84
CA GLU A 105 6.68 3.21 -17.50
C GLU A 105 5.39 3.89 -17.98
N ASN A 106 5.36 5.21 -17.91
CA ASN A 106 4.28 5.98 -18.52
C ASN A 106 4.48 6.00 -20.04
N ASP A 107 3.49 5.54 -20.78
CA ASP A 107 3.56 5.50 -22.25
C ASP A 107 3.16 6.83 -22.92
N ASP A 108 2.53 7.74 -22.18
CA ASP A 108 2.14 9.07 -22.65
C ASP A 108 2.66 10.16 -21.70
N PRO A 109 3.76 10.85 -22.06
CA PRO A 109 4.34 11.93 -21.24
C PRO A 109 3.35 13.04 -20.88
N MET A 110 2.36 13.31 -21.73
CA MET A 110 1.35 14.34 -21.49
C MET A 110 0.40 13.99 -20.35
N LYS A 111 0.31 12.71 -19.99
CA LYS A 111 -0.55 12.19 -18.92
C LYS A 111 0.20 11.80 -17.65
N SER A 112 1.39 12.36 -17.44
CA SER A 112 2.25 12.01 -16.30
C SER A 112 1.56 12.21 -14.94
N LYS A 113 0.72 13.25 -14.79
CA LYS A 113 -0.02 13.50 -13.55
C LYS A 113 -1.11 12.44 -13.32
N GLN A 114 -1.84 12.07 -14.36
CA GLN A 114 -2.87 11.02 -14.29
C GLN A 114 -2.26 9.66 -13.99
N PHE A 115 -1.16 9.33 -14.68
CA PHE A 115 -0.39 8.12 -14.44
C PHE A 115 0.10 8.03 -13.00
N GLN A 116 0.77 9.09 -12.50
CA GLN A 116 1.27 9.14 -11.12
C GLN A 116 0.14 8.93 -10.11
N LYS A 117 -0.96 9.68 -10.27
CA LYS A 117 -2.13 9.58 -9.39
C LYS A 117 -2.75 8.18 -9.44
N GLY A 118 -2.87 7.60 -10.64
CA GLY A 118 -3.43 6.27 -10.82
C GLY A 118 -2.59 5.20 -10.11
N ILE A 119 -1.27 5.24 -10.30
CA ILE A 119 -0.35 4.32 -9.63
C ILE A 119 -0.46 4.44 -8.10
N GLU A 120 -0.41 5.66 -7.55
CA GLU A 120 -0.50 5.90 -6.12
C GLU A 120 -1.80 5.35 -5.53
N GLN A 121 -2.94 5.66 -6.15
CA GLN A 121 -4.23 5.16 -5.66
C GLN A 121 -4.36 3.63 -5.75
N LEU A 122 -3.89 3.01 -6.83
CA LEU A 122 -3.89 1.54 -6.95
C LEU A 122 -3.01 0.87 -5.91
N MET A 123 -1.89 1.48 -5.55
CA MET A 123 -1.03 0.96 -4.48
C MET A 123 -1.67 1.14 -3.10
N ASP A 124 -2.30 2.30 -2.84
CA ASP A 124 -3.03 2.55 -1.59
C ASP A 124 -4.21 1.58 -1.40
N GLU A 125 -4.81 1.10 -2.47
CA GLU A 125 -5.81 0.03 -2.45
C GLU A 125 -5.22 -1.37 -2.18
N GLY A 126 -3.90 -1.50 -2.16
CA GLY A 126 -3.21 -2.77 -1.94
C GLY A 126 -3.25 -3.74 -3.13
N VAL A 127 -3.48 -3.25 -4.35
CA VAL A 127 -3.51 -4.09 -5.57
C VAL A 127 -2.15 -4.72 -5.84
N ALA A 128 -1.07 -3.97 -5.57
CA ALA A 128 0.32 -4.39 -5.74
C ALA A 128 1.24 -3.56 -4.84
N GLN A 129 2.55 -3.81 -4.92
CA GLN A 129 3.56 -3.02 -4.23
C GLN A 129 4.41 -2.25 -5.24
N LEU A 130 4.76 -1.01 -4.89
CA LEU A 130 5.59 -0.15 -5.71
C LEU A 130 6.92 0.12 -5.02
N PHE A 131 7.99 -0.05 -5.76
CA PHE A 131 9.35 0.25 -5.35
C PHE A 131 9.98 1.23 -6.32
N VAL A 132 10.67 2.24 -5.81
CA VAL A 132 11.45 3.17 -6.63
C VAL A 132 12.93 2.85 -6.45
N ASN A 133 13.57 2.33 -7.50
CA ASN A 133 14.98 1.99 -7.47
C ASN A 133 15.81 3.27 -7.31
N GLN A 134 16.73 3.28 -6.34
CA GLN A 134 17.52 4.46 -6.00
C GLN A 134 18.63 4.75 -7.00
N PHE A 135 19.11 3.74 -7.71
CA PHE A 135 20.20 3.87 -8.67
C PHE A 135 19.74 4.54 -9.97
N ASN A 136 18.59 4.13 -10.52
CA ASN A 136 18.11 4.59 -11.81
C ASN A 136 16.77 5.32 -11.79
N GLY A 137 16.14 5.47 -10.62
CA GLY A 137 14.85 6.12 -10.43
C GLY A 137 13.65 5.37 -11.04
N ARG A 138 13.86 4.16 -11.58
CA ARG A 138 12.79 3.40 -12.22
C ARG A 138 11.82 2.83 -11.19
N ARG A 139 10.56 2.74 -11.60
CA ARG A 139 9.50 2.17 -10.79
C ARG A 139 9.35 0.68 -11.06
N VAL A 140 9.44 -0.11 -10.01
CA VAL A 140 9.22 -1.56 -10.02
C VAL A 140 7.90 -1.85 -9.34
N VAL A 141 6.99 -2.52 -10.04
CA VAL A 141 5.76 -3.03 -9.45
C VAL A 141 5.96 -4.51 -9.13
N GLY A 142 5.67 -4.85 -7.88
CA GLY A 142 5.72 -6.21 -7.37
C GLY A 142 4.32 -6.76 -7.11
N THR A 143 4.04 -7.97 -7.59
CA THR A 143 2.75 -8.64 -7.47
C THR A 143 2.91 -10.08 -6.99
N VAL A 144 1.81 -10.70 -6.55
CA VAL A 144 1.80 -12.13 -6.22
C VAL A 144 1.32 -13.00 -7.38
N GLY A 145 0.75 -12.39 -8.42
CA GLY A 145 0.26 -13.11 -9.59
C GLY A 145 0.28 -12.27 -10.88
N GLN A 146 0.40 -12.95 -12.01
CA GLN A 146 0.52 -12.32 -13.34
C GLN A 146 -0.69 -11.44 -13.68
N LEU A 147 -1.89 -11.88 -13.33
CA LEU A 147 -3.14 -11.18 -13.64
C LEU A 147 -3.21 -9.77 -13.02
N GLN A 148 -2.52 -9.54 -11.91
CA GLN A 148 -2.52 -8.22 -11.26
C GLN A 148 -1.90 -7.14 -12.15
N PHE A 149 -0.90 -7.46 -12.98
CA PHE A 149 -0.35 -6.50 -13.95
C PHE A 149 -1.38 -6.09 -14.99
N GLU A 150 -2.20 -7.03 -15.46
CA GLU A 150 -3.25 -6.76 -16.45
C GLU A 150 -4.38 -5.91 -15.82
N VAL A 151 -4.74 -6.20 -14.59
CA VAL A 151 -5.72 -5.39 -13.83
C VAL A 151 -5.23 -3.96 -13.63
N ILE A 152 -3.97 -3.77 -13.23
CA ILE A 152 -3.37 -2.44 -13.06
C ILE A 152 -3.38 -1.69 -14.39
N GLN A 153 -2.96 -2.32 -15.48
CA GLN A 153 -2.96 -1.70 -16.80
C GLN A 153 -4.37 -1.29 -17.24
N TYR A 154 -5.33 -2.20 -17.14
CA TYR A 154 -6.73 -1.95 -17.48
C TYR A 154 -7.29 -0.76 -16.69
N ARG A 155 -7.06 -0.73 -15.38
CA ARG A 155 -7.55 0.33 -14.50
C ARG A 155 -6.87 1.68 -14.78
N LEU A 156 -5.56 1.70 -15.04
CA LEU A 156 -4.87 2.93 -15.45
C LEU A 156 -5.45 3.51 -16.73
N GLU A 157 -5.75 2.67 -17.72
CA GLU A 157 -6.32 3.13 -18.98
C GLU A 157 -7.76 3.62 -18.85
N HIS A 158 -8.63 2.89 -18.15
CA HIS A 158 -10.06 3.15 -18.11
C HIS A 158 -10.50 4.12 -17.01
N GLU A 159 -9.84 4.09 -15.84
CA GLU A 159 -10.20 4.94 -14.71
C GLU A 159 -9.40 6.25 -14.67
N TYR A 160 -8.13 6.22 -15.10
CA TYR A 160 -7.22 7.37 -15.04
C TYR A 160 -6.87 7.95 -16.41
N ASN A 161 -7.32 7.32 -17.49
CA ASN A 161 -6.98 7.70 -18.87
C ASN A 161 -5.48 7.82 -19.09
N ALA A 162 -4.70 6.92 -18.50
CA ALA A 162 -3.24 6.88 -18.58
C ALA A 162 -2.80 5.49 -19.06
N LYS A 163 -1.99 5.46 -20.11
CA LYS A 163 -1.43 4.21 -20.63
C LYS A 163 -0.10 3.92 -19.96
N CYS A 164 0.16 2.63 -19.71
CA CYS A 164 1.45 2.19 -19.20
C CYS A 164 2.06 1.11 -20.09
N ARG A 165 3.38 1.02 -20.03
CA ARG A 165 4.18 -0.03 -20.63
C ARG A 165 4.89 -0.83 -19.55
N TRP A 166 4.83 -2.14 -19.68
CA TRP A 166 5.53 -3.07 -18.81
C TRP A 166 6.84 -3.50 -19.45
N GLU A 167 7.92 -3.44 -18.67
CA GLU A 167 9.21 -3.99 -19.08
C GLU A 167 9.66 -5.07 -18.10
N PRO A 168 10.23 -6.19 -18.58
CA PRO A 168 10.69 -7.24 -17.71
C PRO A 168 11.84 -6.76 -16.83
N VAL A 169 11.89 -7.26 -15.60
CA VAL A 169 13.01 -7.11 -14.69
C VAL A 169 13.32 -8.44 -14.04
N HIS A 170 14.61 -8.78 -13.96
CA HIS A 170 15.05 -9.97 -13.24
C HIS A 170 15.26 -9.62 -11.77
N LEU A 171 14.26 -9.92 -10.95
CA LEU A 171 14.33 -9.82 -9.51
C LEU A 171 13.85 -11.13 -8.89
N HIS A 172 14.57 -11.55 -7.89
CA HIS A 172 14.26 -12.77 -7.12
C HIS A 172 13.41 -12.44 -5.89
N LYS A 173 13.76 -11.37 -5.17
CA LYS A 173 13.10 -11.02 -3.91
C LYS A 173 13.24 -9.54 -3.59
N ALA A 174 12.19 -8.99 -2.96
CA ALA A 174 12.23 -7.70 -2.29
C ALA A 174 12.32 -7.94 -0.78
N CYS A 175 13.25 -7.29 -0.10
CA CYS A 175 13.42 -7.41 1.34
C CYS A 175 13.48 -6.01 1.95
N TRP A 176 12.65 -5.74 2.96
CA TRP A 176 12.82 -4.53 3.75
C TRP A 176 14.04 -4.71 4.66
N VAL A 177 14.86 -3.66 4.75
CA VAL A 177 16.11 -3.72 5.49
C VAL A 177 16.13 -2.69 6.61
N GLU A 178 16.55 -3.13 7.78
CA GLU A 178 16.78 -2.28 8.93
C GLU A 178 18.03 -2.72 9.71
N SER A 179 18.57 -1.84 10.52
CA SER A 179 19.63 -2.14 11.45
C SER A 179 19.55 -1.23 12.68
N ASP A 180 19.92 -1.77 13.82
CA ASP A 180 20.14 -0.97 15.03
C ASP A 180 21.47 -0.19 14.94
N ASP A 181 22.35 -0.57 13.99
CA ASP A 181 23.61 0.11 13.66
C ASP A 181 23.44 0.98 12.42
N ALA A 182 23.32 2.29 12.62
CA ALA A 182 23.11 3.27 11.55
C ALA A 182 24.32 3.38 10.60
N GLU A 183 25.55 3.17 11.09
CA GLU A 183 26.75 3.23 10.26
C GLU A 183 26.85 2.02 9.34
N GLU A 184 26.51 0.83 9.85
CA GLU A 184 26.45 -0.38 9.03
C GLU A 184 25.35 -0.31 8.00
N LEU A 185 24.16 0.22 8.35
CA LEU A 185 23.07 0.42 7.40
C LEU A 185 23.48 1.38 6.27
N ASP A 186 24.15 2.48 6.59
CA ASP A 186 24.65 3.43 5.60
C ASP A 186 25.73 2.81 4.70
N SER A 187 26.66 2.06 5.28
CA SER A 187 27.66 1.29 4.53
C SER A 187 27.02 0.26 3.60
N PHE A 188 26.01 -0.47 4.10
CA PHE A 188 25.23 -1.40 3.29
C PHE A 188 24.58 -0.71 2.10
N LYS A 189 23.87 0.38 2.32
CA LYS A 189 23.20 1.15 1.25
C LYS A 189 24.18 1.65 0.21
N LYS A 190 25.35 2.12 0.61
CA LYS A 190 26.41 2.57 -0.31
C LYS A 190 26.97 1.42 -1.14
N ARG A 191 27.30 0.29 -0.51
CA ARG A 191 27.89 -0.87 -1.20
C ARG A 191 26.91 -1.61 -2.10
N LYS A 192 25.63 -1.61 -1.74
CA LYS A 192 24.55 -2.30 -2.47
C LYS A 192 23.64 -1.32 -3.20
N TYR A 193 24.12 -0.09 -3.50
CA TYR A 193 23.31 1.02 -4.02
C TYR A 193 22.43 0.64 -5.23
N GLN A 194 22.95 -0.14 -6.16
CA GLN A 194 22.21 -0.59 -7.34
C GLN A 194 20.99 -1.46 -7.03
N TYR A 195 20.98 -2.12 -5.88
CA TYR A 195 19.87 -2.96 -5.42
C TYR A 195 18.92 -2.23 -4.46
N MET A 196 19.25 -1.00 -4.07
CA MET A 196 18.43 -0.25 -3.13
C MET A 196 17.25 0.40 -3.81
N ALA A 197 16.12 0.34 -3.12
CA ALA A 197 14.87 0.98 -3.51
C ALA A 197 14.18 1.58 -2.28
N LYS A 198 13.16 2.39 -2.54
CA LYS A 198 12.21 2.87 -1.54
C LYS A 198 10.83 2.33 -1.88
N ASP A 199 10.08 1.93 -0.87
CA ASP A 199 8.65 1.67 -1.02
C ASP A 199 7.83 2.97 -0.96
N THR A 200 6.50 2.85 -1.03
CA THR A 200 5.58 4.00 -0.98
C THR A 200 5.57 4.74 0.36
N GLU A 201 6.07 4.13 1.42
CA GLU A 201 6.22 4.73 2.75
C GLU A 201 7.62 5.29 3.01
N GLY A 202 8.51 5.17 2.02
CA GLY A 202 9.88 5.65 2.12
C GLY A 202 10.84 4.73 2.86
N ARG A 203 10.42 3.48 3.17
CA ARG A 203 11.27 2.48 3.82
C ARG A 203 12.31 1.94 2.86
N ASP A 204 13.46 1.56 3.40
CA ASP A 204 14.54 0.99 2.61
C ASP A 204 14.23 -0.46 2.22
N VAL A 205 14.35 -0.75 0.92
CA VAL A 205 14.10 -2.06 0.34
C VAL A 205 15.31 -2.51 -0.46
N PHE A 206 15.77 -3.73 -0.25
CA PHE A 206 16.79 -4.39 -1.03
C PHE A 206 16.12 -5.28 -2.07
N LEU A 207 16.32 -4.97 -3.35
CA LEU A 207 15.79 -5.72 -4.49
C LEU A 207 16.87 -6.69 -4.98
N ALA A 208 16.88 -7.90 -4.46
CA ALA A 208 17.83 -8.92 -4.87
C ALA A 208 17.47 -9.51 -6.24
N ASP A 209 18.42 -9.51 -7.17
CA ASP A 209 18.25 -10.14 -8.51
C ASP A 209 18.32 -11.67 -8.47
N SER A 210 19.01 -12.21 -7.46
CA SER A 210 19.19 -13.65 -7.29
C SER A 210 19.26 -14.05 -5.83
N GLY A 211 18.99 -15.33 -5.55
CA GLY A 211 19.17 -15.89 -4.21
C GLY A 211 20.63 -15.82 -3.74
N TYR A 212 21.59 -15.89 -4.66
CA TYR A 212 23.00 -15.75 -4.36
C TYR A 212 23.35 -14.36 -3.83
N VAL A 213 22.88 -13.30 -4.52
CA VAL A 213 23.08 -11.90 -4.11
C VAL A 213 22.46 -11.64 -2.74
N LEU A 214 21.27 -12.17 -2.47
CA LEU A 214 20.64 -12.07 -1.16
C LEU A 214 21.47 -12.77 -0.07
N SER A 215 21.90 -14.02 -0.32
CA SER A 215 22.70 -14.78 0.65
C SER A 215 24.05 -14.09 0.96
N MET A 216 24.72 -13.58 -0.06
CA MET A 216 25.95 -12.82 0.12
C MET A 216 25.73 -11.53 0.92
N ALA A 217 24.64 -10.81 0.65
CA ALA A 217 24.32 -9.61 1.42
C ALA A 217 24.07 -9.91 2.90
N GLN A 218 23.38 -11.02 3.21
CA GLN A 218 23.15 -11.48 4.58
C GLN A 218 24.42 -11.95 5.30
N GLN A 219 25.36 -12.53 4.57
CA GLN A 219 26.66 -12.98 5.13
C GLN A 219 27.61 -11.81 5.40
N ASP A 220 27.68 -10.85 4.48
CA ASP A 220 28.58 -9.69 4.56
C ASP A 220 28.14 -8.67 5.62
N PHE A 221 26.84 -8.58 5.91
CA PHE A 221 26.23 -7.58 6.79
C PHE A 221 25.34 -8.24 7.85
N LYS A 222 25.96 -8.72 8.92
CA LYS A 222 25.29 -9.53 9.94
C LYS A 222 24.30 -8.77 10.82
N ASN A 223 24.47 -7.46 10.97
CA ASN A 223 23.57 -6.61 11.77
C ASN A 223 22.45 -6.00 10.93
N ILE A 224 22.40 -6.28 9.61
CA ILE A 224 21.27 -5.92 8.76
C ILE A 224 20.22 -7.01 8.89
N LYS A 225 19.03 -6.62 9.31
CA LYS A 225 17.84 -7.47 9.34
C LYS A 225 17.15 -7.39 7.98
N PHE A 226 16.87 -8.53 7.39
CA PHE A 226 16.16 -8.65 6.10
C PHE A 226 14.77 -9.22 6.36
N HIS A 227 13.75 -8.41 6.15
CA HIS A 227 12.36 -8.78 6.36
C HIS A 227 11.68 -9.09 5.02
N PHE A 228 10.91 -10.16 4.99
CA PHE A 228 10.13 -10.59 3.83
C PHE A 228 8.66 -10.16 3.90
N THR A 229 8.34 -9.41 4.94
CA THR A 229 7.06 -8.74 5.15
C THR A 229 7.33 -7.31 5.56
N SER A 230 6.39 -6.41 5.34
CA SER A 230 6.54 -5.00 5.73
C SER A 230 6.06 -4.69 7.15
N GLU A 231 5.76 -5.72 7.93
CA GLU A 231 5.45 -5.60 9.36
C GLU A 231 6.68 -5.89 10.20
N PHE A 232 7.30 -4.88 10.71
CA PHE A 232 8.39 -4.96 11.69
C PHE A 232 8.51 -3.63 12.45
#